data_76b04ab312f62df73530e2e29e37eb6a
#
_entry.id   76b04ab312f62df73530e2e29e37eb6a
#
_cell.length_a   1.000
_cell.length_b   1.000
_cell.length_c   1.000
_cell.angle_alpha   90.00
_cell.angle_beta   90.00
_cell.angle_gamma   90.00
#
_symmetry.space_group_name_H-M   'P 1'
#
loop_
_entity.id
_entity.type
_entity.pdbx_description
1 polymer ?
#
loop_
_entity_poly.entity_id
_entity_poly.type
_entity_poly.pdbx_seq_one_letter_code
_entity_poly.pdbx_strand_id
1 'polypeptide(L)'
;MAEAGAEVYLRPRDLPKLIALWPHELEDASPEGCRRVIAKLRSALKTERRRALSGHWSYDLNRHVGLLSAYKGELACLSRLEDRASAESDPARRG
;
A
#
# COMPACT_ATOMS: atom_id res chain seq x y z
N MET A 1 23.32 -6.63 -8.14
CA MET A 1 22.75 -6.13 -8.24
C MET A 1 22.09 -5.32 -7.42
N ALA A 2 22.02 -4.25 -7.64
CA ALA A 2 21.44 -3.32 -6.79
C ALA A 2 20.11 -3.75 -6.34
N GLU A 3 19.58 -4.55 -7.12
CA GLU A 3 18.31 -5.00 -6.78
C GLU A 3 18.31 -5.85 -5.61
N ALA A 4 19.44 -6.29 -5.18
CA ALA A 4 19.47 -7.14 -4.02
C ALA A 4 18.81 -6.49 -2.85
N GLY A 5 18.91 -5.18 -2.73
CA GLY A 5 18.27 -4.50 -1.65
C GLY A 5 16.89 -4.01 -1.97
N ALA A 6 16.52 -4.11 -3.22
CA ALA A 6 15.25 -3.56 -3.64
C ALA A 6 14.17 -4.59 -3.49
N GLU A 7 13.73 -4.81 -2.27
CA GLU A 7 12.68 -5.76 -2.04
C GLU A 7 11.38 -5.25 -2.61
N VAL A 8 10.82 -6.01 -3.50
CA VAL A 8 9.53 -5.66 -4.06
C VAL A 8 8.44 -5.95 -3.04
N TYR A 9 7.58 -4.98 -2.83
CA TYR A 9 6.46 -5.15 -1.93
C TYR A 9 5.51 -6.21 -2.47
N LEU A 10 5.15 -7.17 -1.61
CA LEU A 10 4.18 -8.20 -1.94
C LEU A 10 3.12 -8.20 -0.85
N ARG A 11 1.88 -7.91 -1.23
CA ARG A 11 0.80 -7.77 -0.27
C ARG A 11 0.65 -8.96 0.67
N PRO A 12 0.55 -10.22 0.18
CA PRO A 12 0.31 -11.34 1.10
C PRO A 12 1.46 -11.58 2.06
N ARG A 13 2.67 -11.21 1.67
CA ARG A 13 3.84 -11.42 2.52
C ARG A 13 4.06 -10.26 3.48
N ASP A 14 3.90 -9.04 3.00
CA ASP A 14 4.35 -7.87 3.75
C ASP A 14 3.26 -7.16 4.52
N LEU A 15 2.07 -7.07 3.96
CA LEU A 15 1.00 -6.27 4.54
C LEU A 15 0.56 -6.74 5.93
N PRO A 16 0.40 -8.05 6.17
CA PRO A 16 -0.04 -8.50 7.50
C PRO A 16 0.92 -8.14 8.62
N LYS A 17 2.19 -7.91 8.30
CA LYS A 17 3.18 -7.52 9.30
C LYS A 17 3.09 -6.05 9.66
N LEU A 18 2.43 -5.27 8.83
CA LEU A 18 2.41 -3.83 8.96
C LEU A 18 1.11 -3.28 9.54
N ILE A 19 -0.02 -3.84 9.14
CA ILE A 19 -1.32 -3.38 9.60
C ILE A 19 -2.22 -4.59 9.86
N ALA A 20 -3.21 -4.40 10.72
CA ALA A 20 -4.16 -5.46 11.03
C ALA A 20 -5.19 -5.55 9.91
N LEU A 21 -5.38 -6.76 9.40
CA LEU A 21 -6.30 -7.02 8.31
C LEU A 21 -7.03 -8.34 8.54
N TRP A 22 -8.29 -8.36 8.12
CA TRP A 22 -9.01 -9.63 8.02
C TRP A 22 -8.54 -10.32 6.75
N PRO A 23 -8.60 -11.66 6.69
CA PRO A 23 -8.16 -12.37 5.49
C PRO A 23 -8.84 -11.89 4.22
N HIS A 24 -10.13 -11.58 4.26
CA HIS A 24 -10.82 -11.12 3.07
C HIS A 24 -10.32 -9.74 2.61
N GLU A 25 -9.85 -8.92 3.54
CA GLU A 25 -9.29 -7.62 3.18
C GLU A 25 -7.94 -7.79 2.49
N LEU A 26 -7.16 -8.74 2.98
CA LEU A 26 -5.85 -9.01 2.40
C LEU A 26 -5.98 -9.52 0.96
N GLU A 27 -7.00 -10.31 0.70
CA GLU A 27 -7.21 -10.92 -0.60
C GLU A 27 -7.98 -10.04 -1.58
N ASP A 28 -8.55 -8.95 -1.09
CA ASP A 28 -9.38 -8.10 -1.92
C ASP A 28 -8.52 -7.18 -2.80
N ALA A 29 -8.36 -7.58 -4.05
CA ALA A 29 -7.57 -6.83 -5.02
C ALA A 29 -8.41 -5.87 -5.86
N SER A 30 -9.66 -5.64 -5.47
CA SER A 30 -10.51 -4.69 -6.17
C SER A 30 -10.04 -3.26 -5.91
N PRO A 31 -10.46 -2.29 -6.74
CA PRO A 31 -10.12 -0.89 -6.47
C PRO A 31 -10.57 -0.42 -5.09
N GLU A 32 -11.78 -0.84 -4.67
CA GLU A 32 -12.26 -0.48 -3.34
C GLU A 32 -11.40 -1.09 -2.25
N GLY A 33 -11.00 -2.35 -2.45
CA GLY A 33 -10.11 -3.02 -1.51
C GLY A 33 -8.78 -2.32 -1.40
N CYS A 34 -8.22 -1.91 -2.53
CA CYS A 34 -6.97 -1.16 -2.54
C CYS A 34 -7.10 0.17 -1.81
N ARG A 35 -8.20 0.89 -2.03
CA ARG A 35 -8.43 2.16 -1.36
C ARG A 35 -8.53 1.98 0.14
N ARG A 36 -9.16 0.90 0.57
CA ARG A 36 -9.31 0.60 1.99
C ARG A 36 -7.95 0.35 2.63
N VAL A 37 -7.12 -0.46 1.96
CA VAL A 37 -5.77 -0.74 2.44
C VAL A 37 -4.93 0.54 2.47
N ILE A 38 -5.03 1.35 1.43
CA ILE A 38 -4.29 2.60 1.34
C ILE A 38 -4.67 3.53 2.50
N ALA A 39 -5.95 3.59 2.83
CA ALA A 39 -6.41 4.42 3.94
C ALA A 39 -5.81 3.95 5.27
N LYS A 40 -5.76 2.64 5.48
CA LYS A 40 -5.16 2.08 6.68
C LYS A 40 -3.66 2.37 6.76
N LEU A 41 -2.98 2.24 5.62
CA LEU A 41 -1.55 2.53 5.55
C LEU A 41 -1.26 4.00 5.81
N ARG A 42 -2.09 4.87 5.26
CA ARG A 42 -1.95 6.31 5.47
C ARG A 42 -2.10 6.64 6.94
N SER A 43 -3.08 6.05 7.60
CA SER A 43 -3.30 6.27 9.02
C SER A 43 -2.11 5.79 9.85
N ALA A 44 -1.58 4.61 9.52
CA ALA A 44 -0.42 4.07 10.21
C ALA A 44 0.82 4.94 10.00
N LEU A 45 1.01 5.44 8.79
CA LEU A 45 2.11 6.34 8.48
C LEU A 45 2.02 7.64 9.27
N LYS A 46 0.83 8.17 9.40
CA LYS A 46 0.61 9.39 10.17
C LYS A 46 1.00 9.18 11.63
N THR A 47 0.67 8.03 12.18
CA THR A 47 1.05 7.69 13.55
C THR A 47 2.56 7.59 13.71
N GLU A 48 3.23 6.89 12.78
CA GLU A 48 4.68 6.75 12.84
C GLU A 48 5.39 8.08 12.70
N ARG A 49 4.88 8.94 11.83
CA ARG A 49 5.44 10.26 11.65
C ARG A 49 5.34 11.08 12.93
N ARG A 50 4.20 10.99 13.60
CA ARG A 50 4.00 11.69 14.86
C ARG A 50 4.96 11.19 15.92
N ARG A 51 5.16 9.86 15.99
CA ARG A 51 6.09 9.26 16.92
C ARG A 51 7.53 9.69 16.65
N ALA A 52 7.90 9.75 15.38
CA ALA A 52 9.24 10.20 15.01
C ALA A 52 9.49 11.62 15.43
N LEU A 53 8.52 12.51 15.19
CA LEU A 53 8.67 13.92 15.50
C LEU A 53 8.72 14.19 17.00
N SER A 54 8.03 13.37 17.79
CA SER A 54 8.01 13.54 19.23
C SER A 54 9.09 12.76 19.95
N GLY A 55 9.91 11.98 19.20
CA GLY A 55 10.94 11.15 19.81
C GLY A 55 10.36 10.02 20.63
N HIS A 56 9.18 9.54 20.26
CA HIS A 56 8.50 8.50 21.02
C HIS A 56 9.31 7.20 21.02
N TRP A 57 9.40 6.55 22.17
CA TRP A 57 10.24 5.37 22.32
C TRP A 57 9.81 4.21 21.40
N SER A 58 8.55 4.16 21.04
CA SER A 58 8.07 3.06 20.20
C SER A 58 8.22 3.32 18.70
N TYR A 59 8.83 4.43 18.31
CA TYR A 59 9.08 4.69 16.90
C TYR A 59 10.05 3.66 16.33
N ASP A 60 9.70 3.11 15.18
CA ASP A 60 10.51 2.08 14.51
C ASP A 60 10.73 2.48 13.07
N LEU A 61 11.96 2.83 12.74
CA LEU A 61 12.31 3.26 11.39
C LEU A 61 12.04 2.16 10.37
N ASN A 62 12.35 0.91 10.72
CA ASN A 62 12.11 -0.20 9.79
C ASN A 62 10.63 -0.34 9.47
N ARG A 63 9.78 -0.20 10.47
CA ARG A 63 8.35 -0.25 10.27
C ARG A 63 7.89 0.91 9.40
N HIS A 64 8.44 2.10 9.63
CA HIS A 64 8.09 3.29 8.86
C HIS A 64 8.44 3.08 7.39
N VAL A 65 9.63 2.57 7.11
CA VAL A 65 10.08 2.29 5.74
C VAL A 65 9.18 1.24 5.09
N GLY A 66 8.83 0.19 5.84
CA GLY A 66 7.93 -0.83 5.34
C GLY A 66 6.56 -0.27 4.99
N LEU A 67 6.02 0.60 5.84
CA LEU A 67 4.73 1.22 5.56
C LEU A 67 4.77 2.09 4.31
N LEU A 68 5.86 2.83 4.11
CA LEU A 68 6.02 3.64 2.92
C LEU A 68 6.08 2.79 1.66
N SER A 69 6.82 1.69 1.74
CA SER A 69 6.95 0.77 0.61
C SER A 69 5.59 0.18 0.25
N ALA A 70 4.84 -0.26 1.25
CA ALA A 70 3.51 -0.82 1.04
C ALA A 70 2.56 0.23 0.46
N TYR A 71 2.61 1.43 0.98
CA TYR A 71 1.76 2.52 0.51
C TYR A 71 2.01 2.80 -0.97
N LYS A 72 3.27 2.91 -1.35
CA LYS A 72 3.63 3.13 -2.75
C LYS A 72 3.19 1.98 -3.64
N GLY A 73 3.37 0.75 -3.15
CA GLY A 73 2.98 -0.43 -3.90
C GLY A 73 1.48 -0.50 -4.14
N GLU A 74 0.70 -0.19 -3.10
CA GLU A 74 -0.75 -0.22 -3.23
C GLU A 74 -1.26 0.91 -4.12
N LEU A 75 -0.64 2.08 -4.04
CA LEU A 75 -1.00 3.19 -4.92
C LEU A 75 -0.73 2.84 -6.38
N ALA A 76 0.40 2.22 -6.66
CA ALA A 76 0.73 1.81 -8.02
C ALA A 76 -0.27 0.78 -8.53
N CYS A 77 -0.65 -0.15 -7.66
CA CYS A 77 -1.62 -1.17 -8.02
C CYS A 77 -2.98 -0.54 -8.33
N LEU A 78 -3.43 0.37 -7.47
CA LEU A 78 -4.71 1.05 -7.69
C LEU A 78 -4.70 1.84 -8.98
N SER A 79 -3.60 2.53 -9.26
CA SER A 79 -3.47 3.30 -10.49
C SER A 79 -3.62 2.41 -11.72
N ARG A 80 -2.98 1.24 -11.70
CA ARG A 80 -3.10 0.29 -12.81
C ARG A 80 -4.53 -0.22 -12.98
N LEU A 81 -5.19 -0.48 -11.86
CA LEU A 81 -6.58 -0.95 -11.90
C LEU A 81 -7.51 0.11 -12.46
N GLU A 82 -7.31 1.34 -12.05
CA GLU A 82 -8.13 2.46 -12.52
C GLU A 82 -7.88 2.75 -13.99
N ASP A 83 -6.65 2.67 -14.43
CA ASP A 83 -6.31 2.86 -15.83
C ASP A 83 -6.96 1.79 -16.69
N ARG A 84 -6.92 0.55 -16.23
CA ARG A 84 -7.53 -0.54 -16.95
C ARG A 84 -9.05 -0.37 -17.04
N ALA A 85 -9.68 -0.02 -15.92
CA ALA A 85 -11.12 0.17 -15.90
C ALA A 85 -11.53 1.32 -16.81
N SER A 86 -10.76 2.39 -16.81
CA SER A 86 -11.01 3.55 -17.65
C SER A 86 -10.91 3.18 -19.12
N ALA A 87 -9.87 2.43 -19.46
CA ALA A 87 -9.68 2.01 -20.85
C ALA A 87 -10.82 1.10 -21.31
N GLU A 88 -11.28 0.24 -20.44
CA GLU A 88 -12.34 -0.70 -20.81
C GLU A 88 -13.69 -0.02 -20.94
N SER A 89 -13.91 1.05 -20.20
CA SER A 89 -15.20 1.71 -20.22
C SER A 89 -15.25 2.89 -21.18
N ASP A 90 -14.16 3.20 -21.87
CA ASP A 90 -14.12 4.32 -22.81
C ASP A 90 -14.60 3.85 -24.19
N PRO A 91 -15.82 4.23 -24.61
CA PRO A 91 -16.32 3.76 -25.89
C PRO A 91 -15.52 4.25 -27.08
N ALA A 92 -14.83 5.37 -26.94
CA ALA A 92 -14.03 5.89 -28.04
C ALA A 92 -12.84 5.00 -28.35
N ARG A 93 -12.38 4.26 -27.38
CA ARG A 93 -11.24 3.40 -27.61
C ARG A 93 -11.60 2.10 -28.30
N ARG A 94 -12.86 1.81 -28.34
CA ARG A 94 -13.29 0.58 -28.96
C ARG A 94 -13.37 0.67 -30.45
N GLY A 95 -13.32 1.85 -30.95
CA GLY A 95 -13.43 2.10 -32.37
C GLY A 95 -12.53 1.26 -33.22
#